data_2d8b9a218709e10319b59db1eecdfb02
#
_entry.id   2d8b9a218709e10319b59db1eecdfb02
#
_cell.length_a   1.000
_cell.length_b   1.000
_cell.length_c   1.000
_cell.angle_alpha   90.00
_cell.angle_beta   90.00
_cell.angle_gamma   90.00
#
_symmetry.space_group_name_H-M   'P 1'
#
loop_
_entity.id
_entity.type
_entity.pdbx_description
1 polymer ?
#
loop_
_entity_poly.entity_id
_entity_poly.type
_entity_poly.pdbx_seq_one_letter_code
_entity_poly.pdbx_strand_id
1 'polypeptide(L)'
;MLFDFDKFSRIAASVYPGGAYSLEETLNVFRYFFEKYEEVRGEPHPPIRASQIVRVMLDMPYVEQHDICGSIADIDPDCYPVLIDKYFQTPFKNCNYRINHFFSGRIRELRFFEEHF
;
A
#
# COMPACT_ATOMS: atom_id res chain seq x y z
N MET A 1 -2.47 -17.15 -5.76
CA MET A 1 -2.27 -16.41 -4.49
C MET A 1 -2.87 -17.21 -3.34
N LEU A 2 -2.10 -17.41 -2.29
CA LEU A 2 -2.54 -18.15 -1.09
C LEU A 2 -3.43 -17.31 -0.18
N PHE A 3 -3.20 -16.00 -0.16
CA PHE A 3 -4.04 -15.07 0.59
C PHE A 3 -5.47 -15.09 0.05
N ASP A 4 -6.46 -15.15 0.95
CA ASP A 4 -7.88 -15.18 0.55
C ASP A 4 -8.31 -13.79 0.09
N PHE A 5 -7.97 -13.46 -1.15
CA PHE A 5 -8.24 -12.14 -1.71
C PHE A 5 -9.73 -11.92 -1.98
N ASP A 6 -10.48 -12.97 -2.27
CA ASP A 6 -11.95 -12.84 -2.49
C ASP A 6 -12.64 -12.37 -1.22
N LYS A 7 -12.31 -12.98 -0.09
CA LYS A 7 -12.84 -12.57 1.22
C LYS A 7 -12.39 -11.13 1.54
N PHE A 8 -11.12 -10.84 1.34
CA PHE A 8 -10.56 -9.51 1.56
C PHE A 8 -11.30 -8.46 0.70
N SER A 9 -11.51 -8.75 -0.58
CA SER A 9 -12.17 -7.81 -1.51
C SER A 9 -13.60 -7.49 -1.08
N ARG A 10 -14.34 -8.49 -0.55
CA ARG A 10 -15.69 -8.27 -0.04
C ARG A 10 -15.69 -7.35 1.17
N ILE A 11 -14.75 -7.54 2.09
CA ILE A 11 -14.62 -6.69 3.27
C ILE A 11 -14.22 -5.28 2.84
N ALA A 12 -13.23 -5.15 1.96
CA ALA A 12 -12.77 -3.86 1.46
C ALA A 12 -13.89 -3.10 0.74
N ALA A 13 -14.69 -3.78 -0.09
CA ALA A 13 -15.81 -3.16 -0.77
C ALA A 13 -16.85 -2.63 0.22
N SER A 14 -17.11 -3.36 1.31
CA SER A 14 -18.11 -2.98 2.31
C SER A 14 -17.69 -1.76 3.13
N VAL A 15 -16.39 -1.49 3.26
CA VAL A 15 -15.85 -0.37 4.05
C VAL A 15 -15.22 0.72 3.19
N TYR A 16 -15.30 0.61 1.87
CA TYR A 16 -14.69 1.56 0.95
C TYR A 16 -15.23 2.97 1.21
N PRO A 17 -14.33 3.94 1.56
CA PRO A 17 -14.76 5.28 1.96
C PRO A 17 -15.02 6.23 0.79
N GLY A 18 -14.77 5.82 -0.44
CA GLY A 18 -14.69 6.72 -1.57
C GLY A 18 -13.34 7.43 -1.62
N GLY A 19 -13.19 8.39 -2.53
CA GLY A 19 -11.99 9.21 -2.63
C GLY A 19 -11.41 9.25 -4.04
N ALA A 20 -10.13 9.64 -4.13
CA ALA A 20 -9.46 9.88 -5.41
C ALA A 20 -9.28 8.60 -6.23
N TYR A 21 -9.07 7.45 -5.57
CA TYR A 21 -8.99 6.16 -6.27
C TYR A 21 -10.34 5.49 -6.29
N SER A 22 -10.68 4.82 -7.39
CA SER A 22 -11.83 3.93 -7.45
C SER A 22 -11.60 2.70 -6.58
N LEU A 23 -12.67 1.96 -6.27
CA LEU A 23 -12.54 0.69 -5.57
C LEU A 23 -11.65 -0.28 -6.35
N GLU A 24 -11.81 -0.34 -7.67
CA GLU A 24 -11.00 -1.21 -8.53
C GLU A 24 -9.51 -0.85 -8.45
N GLU A 25 -9.17 0.42 -8.57
CA GLU A 25 -7.79 0.89 -8.46
C GLU A 25 -7.19 0.54 -7.09
N THR A 26 -7.96 0.77 -6.04
CA THR A 26 -7.57 0.43 -4.67
C THR A 26 -7.30 -1.06 -4.50
N LEU A 27 -8.21 -1.90 -4.98
CA LEU A 27 -8.04 -3.36 -4.90
C LEU A 27 -6.86 -3.85 -5.70
N ASN A 28 -6.56 -3.23 -6.84
CA ASN A 28 -5.38 -3.59 -7.64
C ASN A 28 -4.07 -3.33 -6.88
N VAL A 29 -4.00 -2.23 -6.14
CA VAL A 29 -2.82 -1.95 -5.30
C VAL A 29 -2.67 -3.00 -4.20
N PHE A 30 -3.75 -3.34 -3.50
CA PHE A 30 -3.73 -4.39 -2.47
C PHE A 30 -3.30 -5.73 -3.06
N ARG A 31 -3.87 -6.09 -4.21
CA ARG A 31 -3.54 -7.38 -4.87
C ARG A 31 -2.06 -7.45 -5.19
N TYR A 32 -1.51 -6.41 -5.78
CA TYR A 32 -0.10 -6.37 -6.13
C TYR A 32 0.77 -6.55 -4.89
N PHE A 33 0.43 -5.86 -3.80
CA PHE A 33 1.19 -5.97 -2.55
C PHE A 33 1.14 -7.40 -1.99
N PHE A 34 -0.02 -8.01 -1.92
CA PHE A 34 -0.16 -9.35 -1.36
C PHE A 34 0.52 -10.41 -2.22
N GLU A 35 0.46 -10.29 -3.54
CA GLU A 35 1.17 -11.19 -4.43
C GLU A 35 2.68 -11.06 -4.27
N LYS A 36 3.18 -9.84 -4.18
CA LYS A 36 4.60 -9.58 -3.97
C LYS A 36 5.07 -10.07 -2.61
N TYR A 37 4.26 -9.88 -1.58
CA TYR A 37 4.55 -10.39 -0.24
C TYR A 37 4.73 -11.92 -0.27
N GLU A 38 3.80 -12.64 -0.89
CA GLU A 38 3.90 -14.11 -0.99
C GLU A 38 5.13 -14.53 -1.78
N GLU A 39 5.43 -13.84 -2.88
CA GLU A 39 6.60 -14.14 -3.70
C GLU A 39 7.90 -14.00 -2.92
N VAL A 40 8.03 -12.92 -2.16
CA VAL A 40 9.27 -12.60 -1.44
C VAL A 40 9.39 -13.35 -0.12
N ARG A 41 8.27 -13.45 0.63
CA ARG A 41 8.27 -14.03 1.98
C ARG A 41 7.98 -15.52 2.01
N GLY A 42 7.45 -16.09 0.94
CA GLY A 42 7.14 -17.52 0.85
C GLY A 42 5.89 -17.95 1.64
N GLU A 43 5.09 -17.00 2.09
CA GLU A 43 3.87 -17.27 2.87
C GLU A 43 2.81 -16.19 2.60
N PRO A 44 1.52 -16.48 2.83
CA PRO A 44 0.49 -15.48 2.62
C PRO A 44 0.57 -14.36 3.64
N HIS A 45 0.20 -13.15 3.22
CA HIS A 45 0.11 -12.01 4.12
C HIS A 45 -0.94 -12.30 5.20
N PRO A 46 -0.68 -11.95 6.46
CA PRO A 46 -1.67 -12.14 7.53
C PRO A 46 -2.95 -11.37 7.28
N PRO A 47 -4.09 -11.82 7.85
CA PRO A 47 -5.33 -11.07 7.75
C PRO A 47 -5.22 -9.65 8.30
N ILE A 48 -5.99 -8.73 7.72
CA ILE A 48 -6.01 -7.32 8.10
C ILE A 48 -7.40 -6.96 8.60
N ARG A 49 -7.47 -6.19 9.68
CA ARG A 49 -8.74 -5.73 10.24
C ARG A 49 -9.39 -4.70 9.33
N ALA A 50 -10.72 -4.65 9.34
CA ALA A 50 -11.48 -3.69 8.54
C ALA A 50 -11.04 -2.24 8.79
N SER A 51 -10.78 -1.87 10.04
CA SER A 51 -10.30 -0.51 10.39
C SER A 51 -8.96 -0.18 9.76
N GLN A 52 -8.07 -1.15 9.65
CA GLN A 52 -6.77 -0.97 9.00
C GLN A 52 -6.91 -0.87 7.48
N ILE A 53 -7.83 -1.64 6.90
CA ILE A 53 -8.14 -1.57 5.47
C ILE A 53 -8.61 -0.17 5.11
N VAL A 54 -9.55 0.39 5.88
CA VAL A 54 -10.05 1.76 5.65
C VAL A 54 -8.92 2.77 5.71
N ARG A 55 -8.05 2.65 6.73
CA ARG A 55 -6.93 3.58 6.89
C ARG A 55 -5.98 3.55 5.71
N VAL A 56 -5.64 2.35 5.24
CA VAL A 56 -4.77 2.21 4.06
C VAL A 56 -5.45 2.81 2.84
N MET A 57 -6.74 2.55 2.64
CA MET A 57 -7.48 3.11 1.50
C MET A 57 -7.52 4.64 1.52
N LEU A 58 -7.64 5.25 2.69
CA LEU A 58 -7.63 6.71 2.82
C LEU A 58 -6.25 7.31 2.55
N ASP A 59 -5.18 6.62 2.94
CA ASP A 59 -3.82 7.12 2.77
C ASP A 59 -3.26 6.85 1.37
N MET A 60 -3.80 5.85 0.68
CA MET A 60 -3.24 5.34 -0.58
C MET A 60 -3.09 6.40 -1.67
N PRO A 61 -4.04 7.31 -1.90
CA PRO A 61 -3.92 8.28 -2.98
C PRO A 61 -2.92 9.41 -2.73
N TYR A 62 -2.35 9.51 -1.53
CA TYR A 62 -1.60 10.70 -1.15
C TYR A 62 -0.22 10.38 -0.64
N VAL A 63 0.72 11.30 -0.90
CA VAL A 63 2.01 11.36 -0.25
C VAL A 63 2.20 12.76 0.31
N GLU A 64 2.62 12.85 1.57
CA GLU A 64 2.86 14.12 2.22
C GLU A 64 4.24 14.65 1.83
N GLN A 65 4.30 15.90 1.39
CA GLN A 65 5.56 16.55 1.05
C GLN A 65 6.01 17.42 2.21
N HIS A 66 7.10 17.04 2.84
CA HIS A 66 7.62 17.73 4.02
C HIS A 66 8.58 18.86 3.72
N ASP A 67 9.13 18.89 2.52
CA ASP A 67 10.32 19.70 2.24
C ASP A 67 10.04 21.20 2.05
N ILE A 68 9.05 21.58 1.26
CA ILE A 68 8.90 22.99 0.86
C ILE A 68 7.64 23.65 1.42
N CYS A 69 6.52 23.00 1.37
CA CYS A 69 5.25 23.61 1.77
C CYS A 69 4.31 22.69 2.56
N GLY A 70 4.76 21.51 2.95
CA GLY A 70 3.93 20.57 3.70
C GLY A 70 2.67 20.14 2.94
N SER A 71 2.66 20.27 1.64
CA SER A 71 1.51 19.93 0.81
C SER A 71 1.34 18.42 0.66
N ILE A 72 0.09 18.01 0.41
CA ILE A 72 -0.22 16.63 0.06
C ILE A 72 -0.30 16.55 -1.46
N ALA A 73 0.46 15.62 -2.03
CA ALA A 73 0.47 15.37 -3.46
C ALA A 73 -0.27 14.08 -3.78
N ASP A 74 -1.05 14.10 -4.85
CA ASP A 74 -1.70 12.90 -5.35
C ASP A 74 -0.66 11.96 -5.97
N ILE A 75 -0.85 10.67 -5.74
CA ILE A 75 -0.03 9.62 -6.34
C ILE A 75 -0.87 8.90 -7.38
N ASP A 76 -0.34 8.73 -8.58
CA ASP A 76 -0.98 7.89 -9.59
C ASP A 76 -0.96 6.43 -9.12
N PRO A 77 -2.09 5.70 -9.17
CA PRO A 77 -2.10 4.29 -8.75
C PRO A 77 -1.10 3.43 -9.50
N ASP A 78 -0.75 3.77 -10.74
CA ASP A 78 0.24 3.04 -11.54
C ASP A 78 1.67 3.18 -11.00
N CYS A 79 1.92 4.09 -10.09
CA CYS A 79 3.22 4.20 -9.41
C CYS A 79 3.44 3.11 -8.38
N TYR A 80 2.38 2.51 -7.83
CA TYR A 80 2.49 1.57 -6.71
C TYR A 80 3.27 0.30 -7.03
N PRO A 81 3.15 -0.34 -8.21
CA PRO A 81 3.98 -1.51 -8.49
C PRO A 81 5.48 -1.24 -8.33
N VAL A 82 5.95 -0.10 -8.82
CA VAL A 82 7.36 0.30 -8.69
C VAL A 82 7.73 0.53 -7.24
N LEU A 83 6.89 1.27 -6.50
CA LEU A 83 7.14 1.57 -5.09
C LEU A 83 7.14 0.31 -4.22
N ILE A 84 6.23 -0.61 -4.48
CA ILE A 84 6.11 -1.87 -3.76
C ILE A 84 7.33 -2.75 -4.04
N ASP A 85 7.74 -2.89 -5.30
CA ASP A 85 8.92 -3.65 -5.66
C ASP A 85 10.16 -3.12 -4.95
N LYS A 86 10.34 -1.81 -4.94
CA LYS A 86 11.46 -1.17 -4.26
C LYS A 86 11.42 -1.39 -2.76
N TYR A 87 10.23 -1.34 -2.17
CA TYR A 87 10.05 -1.60 -0.75
C TYR A 87 10.56 -3.00 -0.37
N PHE A 88 10.19 -4.01 -1.13
CA PHE A 88 10.63 -5.38 -0.85
C PHE A 88 12.09 -5.63 -1.16
N GLN A 89 12.72 -4.81 -1.98
CA GLN A 89 14.15 -4.88 -2.27
C GLN A 89 15.00 -4.17 -1.22
N THR A 90 14.39 -3.39 -0.33
CA THR A 90 15.11 -2.61 0.68
C THR A 90 15.19 -3.41 1.98
N PRO A 91 16.40 -3.61 2.54
CA PRO A 91 16.57 -4.34 3.80
C PRO A 91 16.24 -3.43 4.99
N PHE A 92 15.02 -3.57 5.52
CA PHE A 92 14.62 -2.89 6.76
C PHE A 92 14.91 -3.78 7.95
N LYS A 93 15.59 -3.24 8.95
CA LYS A 93 15.94 -3.97 10.16
C LYS A 93 14.68 -4.26 10.99
N ASN A 94 14.55 -5.52 11.43
CA ASN A 94 13.42 -5.96 12.27
C ASN A 94 12.05 -5.68 11.65
N CYS A 95 11.93 -5.82 10.34
CA CYS A 95 10.71 -5.51 9.61
C CYS A 95 10.05 -6.78 9.11
N ASN A 96 8.74 -6.87 9.25
CA ASN A 96 7.92 -7.96 8.76
C ASN A 96 7.38 -7.73 7.34
N TYR A 97 7.65 -6.57 6.75
CA TYR A 97 7.23 -6.21 5.39
C TYR A 97 5.72 -6.30 5.18
N ARG A 98 4.95 -6.02 6.23
CA ARG A 98 3.49 -6.00 6.13
C ARG A 98 2.99 -4.69 5.55
N ILE A 99 1.78 -4.73 5.00
CA ILE A 99 1.20 -3.59 4.32
C ILE A 99 1.10 -2.34 5.21
N ASN A 100 0.87 -2.52 6.51
CA ASN A 100 0.81 -1.40 7.44
C ASN A 100 2.14 -0.65 7.54
N HIS A 101 3.26 -1.38 7.48
CA HIS A 101 4.59 -0.75 7.47
C HIS A 101 4.84 0.01 6.18
N PHE A 102 4.47 -0.57 5.04
CA PHE A 102 4.62 0.09 3.74
C PHE A 102 3.83 1.41 3.70
N PHE A 103 2.61 1.40 4.23
CA PHE A 103 1.75 2.57 4.26
C PHE A 103 1.94 3.46 5.49
N SER A 104 2.96 3.22 6.31
CA SER A 104 3.38 4.24 7.24
C SER A 104 3.87 5.45 6.40
N GLY A 105 3.41 6.65 6.73
CA GLY A 105 3.61 7.81 5.87
C GLY A 105 5.05 8.02 5.46
N ARG A 106 5.97 7.90 6.42
CA ARG A 106 7.40 8.12 6.17
C ARG A 106 7.99 7.13 5.15
N ILE A 107 7.65 5.85 5.25
CA ILE A 107 8.20 4.83 4.34
C ILE A 107 7.68 5.08 2.92
N ARG A 108 6.40 5.36 2.78
CA ARG A 108 5.79 5.65 1.48
C ARG A 108 6.39 6.89 0.84
N GLU A 109 6.55 7.96 1.61
CA GLU A 109 7.18 9.20 1.12
C GLU A 109 8.59 8.98 0.61
N LEU A 110 9.41 8.26 1.37
CA LEU A 110 10.77 7.95 0.96
C LEU A 110 10.79 7.19 -0.37
N ARG A 111 9.90 6.22 -0.54
CA ARG A 111 9.80 5.47 -1.79
C ARG A 111 9.40 6.38 -2.94
N PHE A 112 8.40 7.22 -2.74
CA PHE A 112 7.92 8.13 -3.76
C PHE A 112 9.04 9.07 -4.22
N PHE A 113 9.72 9.71 -3.28
CA PHE A 113 10.76 10.67 -3.62
C PHE A 113 12.00 10.01 -4.23
N GLU A 114 12.36 8.82 -3.79
CA GLU A 114 13.46 8.07 -4.41
C GLU A 114 13.20 7.75 -5.89
N GLU A 115 11.93 7.54 -6.27
CA GLU A 115 11.59 7.21 -7.65
C GLU A 115 11.43 8.45 -8.54
N HIS A 116 11.03 9.59 -7.97
CA HIS A 116 10.67 10.77 -8.73
C HIS A 116 11.64 11.95 -8.54
N PHE A 117 12.48 11.88 -7.56
CA PHE A 117 13.48 12.90 -7.25
C PHE A 117 14.82 12.25 -6.92
#